data_0e6d60fa54d53f35fa235576bc813428
#
_entry.id   0e6d60fa54d53f35fa235576bc813428
#
_cell.length_a   1.000
_cell.length_b   1.000
_cell.length_c   1.000
_cell.angle_alpha   90.00
_cell.angle_beta   90.00
_cell.angle_gamma   90.00
#
_symmetry.space_group_name_H-M   'P 1'
#
loop_
_entity.id
_entity.type
_entity.pdbx_description
1 polymer ?
#
loop_
_entity_poly.entity_id
_entity_poly.type
_entity_poly.pdbx_seq_one_letter_code
_entity_poly.pdbx_strand_id
1 'polypeptide(L)'
;MSGDRLRTPEAKVRELQEKLHRSAKRDRARRFHQLYDKVSSPWFLEVAWRRVVANRGAAGPDGVTIEQIEQSGSAQFLEELSQELRARRYRSGPVRRVYIPKPNGKQRPLGIPNVRDRVVQAATLLVLEPIFEADLPEDAYGFRPGRDGHQAVDRITGLVHMGKSEVVDADLASYFDTIPHGNLLKLVARRVVDRGVLNLVKQWLDAPVIEEGDKGARWCGCKSRMGTPQGGVISPLLANLYHACIPHLWQRRGHAAALGGQIVSYADDFVILLPPGRGPAALDALRAICERLSLRLSEEKTRVADAVREGFAFLGFQIRRVRNSKTGTRYERVWPAKKSEARLREKVRAMLNRSTRNRPIHEKIEEVNRLLRGWQNYFWFGHPQRVMRRLNHFVEQRLRKWLMRRRQKRGPGYSHHPTDTLYGPRGLHRLPEARPLRPRERLRREGTPKAVCGKSARTV
;
A
#
# COMPACT_ATOMS: atom_id res chain seq x y z
N MET A 1 31.13 -31.35 -0.30
CA MET A 1 31.02 -29.88 -0.56
C MET A 1 30.43 -29.55 -1.97
N SER A 2 29.35 -30.21 -2.39
CA SER A 2 28.90 -30.14 -3.80
C SER A 2 27.46 -29.64 -4.02
N GLY A 3 26.72 -29.27 -2.98
CA GLY A 3 25.30 -28.88 -3.14
C GLY A 3 25.00 -27.37 -3.30
N ASP A 4 25.98 -26.50 -3.11
CA ASP A 4 25.73 -25.04 -2.96
C ASP A 4 25.86 -24.23 -4.27
N ARG A 5 26.42 -24.81 -5.34
CA ARG A 5 26.62 -24.13 -6.63
C ARG A 5 25.38 -24.04 -7.52
N LEU A 6 24.31 -24.79 -7.23
CA LEU A 6 23.11 -24.89 -8.05
C LEU A 6 21.90 -24.10 -7.55
N ARG A 7 22.02 -23.37 -6.42
CA ARG A 7 20.89 -22.57 -5.88
C ARG A 7 20.90 -21.17 -6.45
N THR A 8 19.73 -20.75 -6.99
CA THR A 8 19.55 -19.37 -7.48
C THR A 8 19.70 -18.35 -6.34
N PRO A 9 20.08 -17.08 -6.64
CA PRO A 9 20.14 -16.02 -5.65
C PRO A 9 18.85 -15.88 -4.86
N GLU A 10 17.69 -16.00 -5.52
CA GLU A 10 16.36 -15.95 -4.86
C GLU A 10 16.18 -17.08 -3.84
N ALA A 11 16.61 -18.29 -4.16
CA ALA A 11 16.48 -19.42 -3.24
C ALA A 11 17.35 -19.22 -1.99
N LYS A 12 18.59 -18.73 -2.15
CA LYS A 12 19.50 -18.43 -1.04
C LYS A 12 18.95 -17.30 -0.15
N VAL A 13 18.44 -16.23 -0.76
CA VAL A 13 17.83 -15.10 -0.05
C VAL A 13 16.61 -15.59 0.74
N ARG A 14 15.72 -16.36 0.10
CA ARG A 14 14.51 -16.89 0.73
C ARG A 14 14.82 -17.81 1.91
N GLU A 15 15.77 -18.70 1.78
CA GLU A 15 16.20 -19.58 2.88
C GLU A 15 16.68 -18.78 4.09
N LEU A 16 17.49 -17.73 3.86
CA LEU A 16 17.93 -16.86 4.93
C LEU A 16 16.77 -16.10 5.56
N GLN A 17 15.84 -15.58 4.76
CA GLN A 17 14.65 -14.89 5.23
C GLN A 17 13.80 -15.79 6.14
N GLU A 18 13.59 -17.04 5.75
CA GLU A 18 12.87 -18.03 6.58
C GLU A 18 13.59 -18.33 7.90
N LYS A 19 14.94 -18.43 7.88
CA LYS A 19 15.76 -18.60 9.09
C LYS A 19 15.66 -17.40 10.01
N LEU A 20 15.77 -16.18 9.48
CA LEU A 20 15.65 -14.94 10.25
C LEU A 20 14.28 -14.81 10.88
N HIS A 21 13.20 -15.02 10.10
CA HIS A 21 11.84 -14.94 10.58
C HIS A 21 11.56 -15.96 11.70
N ARG A 22 11.92 -17.23 11.48
CA ARG A 22 11.75 -18.30 12.47
C ARG A 22 12.49 -17.98 13.76
N SER A 23 13.72 -17.48 13.64
CA SER A 23 14.55 -17.09 14.78
C SER A 23 13.97 -15.89 15.55
N ALA A 24 13.49 -14.87 14.82
CA ALA A 24 12.85 -13.69 15.41
C ALA A 24 11.53 -14.04 16.12
N LYS A 25 10.74 -14.93 15.53
CA LYS A 25 9.44 -15.36 16.08
C LYS A 25 9.59 -16.24 17.32
N ARG A 26 10.61 -17.13 17.32
CA ARG A 26 10.90 -18.02 18.46
C ARG A 26 11.34 -17.25 19.70
N ASP A 27 12.14 -16.22 19.51
CA ASP A 27 12.66 -15.39 20.61
C ASP A 27 12.47 -13.90 20.27
N ARG A 28 11.49 -13.27 20.92
CA ARG A 28 11.19 -11.85 20.76
C ARG A 28 12.22 -10.90 21.37
N ALA A 29 13.10 -11.41 22.25
CA ALA A 29 14.21 -10.66 22.84
C ALA A 29 15.49 -10.76 22.01
N ARG A 30 15.55 -11.70 21.05
CA ARG A 30 16.73 -11.96 20.23
C ARG A 30 17.16 -10.73 19.48
N ARG A 31 18.45 -10.41 19.56
CA ARG A 31 19.13 -9.33 18.84
C ARG A 31 20.00 -9.92 17.74
N PHE A 32 20.04 -9.24 16.59
CA PHE A 32 20.76 -9.66 15.40
C PHE A 32 22.00 -8.78 15.20
N HIS A 33 23.18 -9.40 15.18
CA HIS A 33 24.48 -8.72 15.20
C HIS A 33 25.17 -8.67 13.82
N GLN A 34 24.99 -9.69 13.00
CA GLN A 34 25.69 -9.87 11.71
C GLN A 34 24.69 -9.88 10.57
N LEU A 35 24.33 -8.70 10.10
CA LEU A 35 23.34 -8.51 9.03
C LEU A 35 23.93 -7.72 7.84
N TYR A 36 24.92 -6.87 8.08
CA TYR A 36 25.49 -6.01 7.06
C TYR A 36 26.24 -6.79 5.97
N ASP A 37 26.87 -7.89 6.30
CA ASP A 37 27.51 -8.82 5.37
C ASP A 37 26.50 -9.42 4.37
N LYS A 38 25.24 -9.62 4.82
CA LYS A 38 24.15 -10.06 3.95
C LYS A 38 23.71 -8.94 2.99
N VAL A 39 23.57 -7.71 3.50
CA VAL A 39 23.22 -6.55 2.67
C VAL A 39 24.27 -6.31 1.58
N SER A 40 25.58 -6.49 1.89
CA SER A 40 26.67 -6.30 0.94
C SER A 40 26.92 -7.52 0.02
N SER A 41 26.20 -8.62 0.23
CA SER A 41 26.35 -9.84 -0.56
C SER A 41 25.88 -9.64 -1.98
N PRO A 42 26.63 -10.09 -3.02
CA PRO A 42 26.22 -10.01 -4.41
C PRO A 42 24.83 -10.61 -4.67
N TRP A 43 24.47 -11.72 -4.02
CA TRP A 43 23.17 -12.37 -4.20
C TRP A 43 22.01 -11.50 -3.71
N PHE A 44 22.18 -10.81 -2.56
CA PHE A 44 21.16 -9.89 -2.04
C PHE A 44 21.02 -8.66 -2.94
N LEU A 45 22.13 -8.12 -3.42
CA LEU A 45 22.15 -6.98 -4.34
C LEU A 45 21.50 -7.36 -5.69
N GLU A 46 21.75 -8.57 -6.21
CA GLU A 46 21.12 -9.05 -7.44
C GLU A 46 19.60 -9.18 -7.31
N VAL A 47 19.11 -9.80 -6.23
CA VAL A 47 17.66 -9.90 -5.97
C VAL A 47 17.04 -8.52 -5.75
N ALA A 48 17.75 -7.63 -5.06
CA ALA A 48 17.35 -6.24 -4.84
C ALA A 48 17.26 -5.46 -6.17
N TRP A 49 18.27 -5.61 -7.03
CA TRP A 49 18.30 -5.03 -8.37
C TRP A 49 17.07 -5.43 -9.20
N ARG A 50 16.79 -6.74 -9.29
CA ARG A 50 15.60 -7.25 -10.00
C ARG A 50 14.30 -6.63 -9.50
N ARG A 51 14.16 -6.41 -8.18
CA ARG A 51 13.01 -5.73 -7.60
C ARG A 51 12.94 -4.25 -7.99
N VAL A 52 14.08 -3.56 -8.02
CA VAL A 52 14.16 -2.15 -8.43
C VAL A 52 13.82 -1.99 -9.90
N VAL A 53 14.35 -2.84 -10.77
CA VAL A 53 14.03 -2.86 -12.22
C VAL A 53 12.54 -3.12 -12.45
N ALA A 54 11.96 -4.11 -11.75
CA ALA A 54 10.53 -4.43 -11.89
C ALA A 54 9.60 -3.27 -11.55
N ASN A 55 10.02 -2.34 -10.69
CA ASN A 55 9.25 -1.16 -10.31
C ASN A 55 9.33 -0.02 -11.34
N ARG A 56 10.27 -0.04 -12.28
CA ARG A 56 10.44 0.98 -13.34
C ARG A 56 10.37 2.43 -12.83
N GLY A 57 11.01 2.69 -11.68
CA GLY A 57 10.94 4.01 -11.04
C GLY A 57 11.84 5.04 -11.73
N ALA A 58 11.43 6.30 -11.73
CA ALA A 58 12.18 7.41 -12.30
C ALA A 58 13.58 7.59 -11.69
N ALA A 59 14.49 8.28 -12.39
CA ALA A 59 15.83 8.62 -11.90
C ALA A 59 15.79 9.48 -10.63
N GLY A 60 16.81 9.35 -9.79
CA GLY A 60 17.03 10.21 -8.64
C GLY A 60 17.63 11.56 -9.01
N PRO A 61 18.22 12.30 -8.03
CA PRO A 61 18.92 13.56 -8.28
C PRO A 61 20.15 13.45 -9.17
N ASP A 62 20.78 12.27 -9.23
CA ASP A 62 21.96 12.00 -10.08
C ASP A 62 21.60 11.85 -11.56
N GLY A 63 20.32 11.80 -11.90
CA GLY A 63 19.85 11.63 -13.27
C GLY A 63 20.05 10.23 -13.84
N VAL A 64 20.67 9.30 -13.09
CA VAL A 64 20.96 7.93 -13.57
C VAL A 64 19.70 7.11 -13.61
N THR A 65 19.36 6.57 -14.79
CA THR A 65 18.19 5.73 -15.01
C THR A 65 18.52 4.24 -14.92
N ILE A 66 17.49 3.41 -14.77
CA ILE A 66 17.61 1.95 -14.78
C ILE A 66 18.16 1.48 -16.13
N GLU A 67 17.62 2.04 -17.22
CA GLU A 67 18.01 1.70 -18.60
C GLU A 67 19.50 2.00 -18.87
N GLN A 68 20.01 3.11 -18.36
CA GLN A 68 21.44 3.44 -18.46
C GLN A 68 22.33 2.42 -17.74
N ILE A 69 21.94 1.99 -16.53
CA ILE A 69 22.69 0.96 -15.79
C ILE A 69 22.62 -0.39 -16.50
N GLU A 70 21.47 -0.75 -17.10
CA GLU A 70 21.36 -1.98 -17.90
C GLU A 70 22.25 -1.94 -19.13
N GLN A 71 22.34 -0.81 -19.82
CA GLN A 71 23.20 -0.61 -21.00
C GLN A 71 24.70 -0.62 -20.67
N SER A 72 25.10 -0.03 -19.53
CA SER A 72 26.51 0.01 -19.09
C SER A 72 26.98 -1.26 -18.39
N GLY A 73 26.08 -2.20 -18.09
CA GLY A 73 26.40 -3.48 -17.46
C GLY A 73 26.01 -3.54 -15.98
N SER A 74 24.82 -4.05 -15.70
CA SER A 74 24.30 -4.19 -14.34
C SER A 74 25.16 -5.06 -13.42
N ALA A 75 25.85 -6.06 -13.96
CA ALA A 75 26.73 -6.94 -13.17
C ALA A 75 27.93 -6.16 -12.59
N GLN A 76 28.58 -5.32 -13.40
CA GLN A 76 29.68 -4.46 -12.94
C GLN A 76 29.19 -3.46 -11.89
N PHE A 77 28.07 -2.78 -12.15
CA PHE A 77 27.44 -1.87 -11.20
C PHE A 77 27.18 -2.53 -9.84
N LEU A 78 26.66 -3.75 -9.80
CA LEU A 78 26.39 -4.47 -8.54
C LEU A 78 27.67 -4.90 -7.85
N GLU A 79 28.70 -5.28 -8.56
CA GLU A 79 30.01 -5.63 -7.98
C GLU A 79 30.67 -4.40 -7.35
N GLU A 80 30.72 -3.28 -8.05
CA GLU A 80 31.22 -2.00 -7.52
C GLU A 80 30.47 -1.59 -6.24
N LEU A 81 29.13 -1.70 -6.26
CA LEU A 81 28.29 -1.40 -5.10
C LEU A 81 28.57 -2.35 -3.92
N SER A 82 28.79 -3.65 -4.21
CA SER A 82 29.17 -4.64 -3.20
C SER A 82 30.52 -4.30 -2.58
N GLN A 83 31.52 -3.93 -3.38
CA GLN A 83 32.85 -3.54 -2.90
C GLN A 83 32.80 -2.27 -2.06
N GLU A 84 32.03 -1.25 -2.46
CA GLU A 84 31.85 -0.04 -1.66
C GLU A 84 31.20 -0.34 -0.29
N LEU A 85 30.18 -1.19 -0.28
CA LEU A 85 29.54 -1.61 0.96
C LEU A 85 30.52 -2.36 1.86
N ARG A 86 31.23 -3.35 1.34
CA ARG A 86 32.22 -4.14 2.11
C ARG A 86 33.33 -3.25 2.67
N ALA A 87 33.79 -2.28 1.89
CA ALA A 87 34.79 -1.30 2.31
C ALA A 87 34.23 -0.20 3.24
N ARG A 88 32.94 -0.23 3.59
CA ARG A 88 32.25 0.80 4.39
C ARG A 88 32.32 2.22 3.79
N ARG A 89 32.55 2.33 2.48
CA ARG A 89 32.66 3.60 1.75
C ARG A 89 31.32 4.10 1.20
N TYR A 90 30.30 3.24 1.13
CA TYR A 90 28.97 3.63 0.68
C TYR A 90 28.43 4.82 1.47
N ARG A 91 27.92 5.83 0.75
CA ARG A 91 27.19 6.99 1.27
C ARG A 91 25.92 7.16 0.48
N SER A 92 24.78 7.37 1.18
CA SER A 92 23.52 7.66 0.50
C SER A 92 23.57 9.04 -0.16
N GLY A 93 23.03 9.11 -1.37
CA GLY A 93 22.83 10.37 -2.07
C GLY A 93 21.61 11.15 -1.55
N PRO A 94 21.40 12.36 -2.06
CA PRO A 94 20.21 13.13 -1.80
C PRO A 94 18.95 12.49 -2.42
N VAL A 95 17.78 13.00 -2.01
CA VAL A 95 16.47 12.54 -2.49
C VAL A 95 15.80 13.65 -3.29
N ARG A 96 15.38 13.38 -4.53
CA ARG A 96 14.62 14.32 -5.37
C ARG A 96 13.16 14.37 -4.93
N ARG A 97 12.67 15.56 -4.58
CA ARG A 97 11.27 15.77 -4.21
C ARG A 97 10.41 16.05 -5.43
N VAL A 98 9.32 15.29 -5.56
CA VAL A 98 8.30 15.48 -6.59
C VAL A 98 6.94 15.55 -5.91
N TYR A 99 6.07 16.44 -6.38
CA TYR A 99 4.74 16.62 -5.83
C TYR A 99 3.69 15.94 -6.71
N ILE A 100 2.91 15.02 -6.11
CA ILE A 100 1.79 14.37 -6.80
C ILE A 100 0.47 14.96 -6.29
N PRO A 101 -0.44 15.40 -7.19
CA PRO A 101 -1.70 15.97 -6.79
C PRO A 101 -2.59 14.93 -6.09
N LYS A 102 -3.12 15.28 -4.91
CA LYS A 102 -4.15 14.50 -4.22
C LYS A 102 -5.54 14.85 -4.77
N PRO A 103 -6.53 13.96 -4.65
CA PRO A 103 -7.91 14.23 -5.12
C PRO A 103 -8.59 15.44 -4.47
N ASN A 104 -8.07 15.91 -3.33
CA ASN A 104 -8.58 17.08 -2.61
C ASN A 104 -7.85 18.39 -2.96
N GLY A 105 -7.07 18.41 -4.05
CA GLY A 105 -6.29 19.58 -4.49
C GLY A 105 -4.97 19.79 -3.72
N LYS A 106 -4.75 19.12 -2.58
CA LYS A 106 -3.47 19.16 -1.86
C LYS A 106 -2.43 18.32 -2.60
N GLN A 107 -1.16 18.61 -2.42
CA GLN A 107 -0.07 17.85 -3.00
C GLN A 107 0.49 16.83 -2.00
N ARG A 108 0.99 15.70 -2.53
CA ARG A 108 1.74 14.70 -1.77
C ARG A 108 3.21 14.81 -2.15
N PRO A 109 4.10 15.13 -1.23
CA PRO A 109 5.52 15.10 -1.51
C PRO A 109 6.00 13.65 -1.62
N LEU A 110 6.65 13.30 -2.72
CA LEU A 110 7.38 12.05 -2.88
C LEU A 110 8.88 12.34 -2.92
N GLY A 111 9.65 11.50 -2.23
CA GLY A 111 11.11 11.52 -2.31
C GLY A 111 11.60 10.38 -3.20
N ILE A 112 12.30 10.69 -4.27
CA ILE A 112 12.88 9.71 -5.19
C ILE A 112 14.39 9.60 -4.93
N PRO A 113 14.86 8.51 -4.27
CA PRO A 113 16.29 8.25 -4.09
C PRO A 113 16.96 7.85 -5.40
N ASN A 114 18.28 7.96 -5.47
CA ASN A 114 19.07 7.43 -6.57
C ASN A 114 18.86 5.93 -6.78
N VAL A 115 19.04 5.43 -8.00
CA VAL A 115 18.86 4.00 -8.29
C VAL A 115 19.75 3.14 -7.40
N ARG A 116 21.02 3.53 -7.22
CA ARG A 116 21.95 2.83 -6.34
C ARG A 116 21.46 2.73 -4.90
N ASP A 117 20.88 3.82 -4.37
CA ASP A 117 20.35 3.86 -3.00
C ASP A 117 19.12 2.96 -2.87
N ARG A 118 18.25 2.93 -3.90
CA ARG A 118 17.11 2.00 -3.94
C ARG A 118 17.54 0.54 -3.90
N VAL A 119 18.65 0.17 -4.56
CA VAL A 119 19.21 -1.19 -4.52
C VAL A 119 19.68 -1.55 -3.13
N VAL A 120 20.43 -0.66 -2.46
CA VAL A 120 20.92 -0.90 -1.09
C VAL A 120 19.75 -0.94 -0.09
N GLN A 121 18.76 -0.06 -0.24
CA GLN A 121 17.53 -0.10 0.56
C GLN A 121 16.75 -1.40 0.35
N ALA A 122 16.64 -1.87 -0.89
CA ALA A 122 15.97 -3.14 -1.19
C ALA A 122 16.72 -4.34 -0.62
N ALA A 123 18.05 -4.38 -0.71
CA ALA A 123 18.88 -5.41 -0.09
C ALA A 123 18.73 -5.40 1.43
N THR A 124 18.72 -4.22 2.05
CA THR A 124 18.49 -4.07 3.49
C THR A 124 17.08 -4.49 3.88
N LEU A 125 16.06 -4.16 3.08
CA LEU A 125 14.68 -4.61 3.29
C LEU A 125 14.57 -6.13 3.27
N LEU A 126 15.24 -6.81 2.31
CA LEU A 126 15.27 -8.28 2.25
C LEU A 126 15.77 -8.93 3.54
N VAL A 127 16.67 -8.25 4.26
CA VAL A 127 17.24 -8.72 5.53
C VAL A 127 16.37 -8.35 6.73
N LEU A 128 15.84 -7.12 6.77
CA LEU A 128 15.13 -6.60 7.93
C LEU A 128 13.66 -7.02 7.99
N GLU A 129 12.99 -7.11 6.83
CA GLU A 129 11.57 -7.46 6.75
C GLU A 129 11.21 -8.75 7.50
N PRO A 130 11.91 -9.89 7.33
CA PRO A 130 11.57 -11.12 8.03
C PRO A 130 11.77 -11.04 9.55
N ILE A 131 12.70 -10.20 10.04
CA ILE A 131 12.93 -10.00 11.47
C ILE A 131 11.75 -9.24 12.08
N PHE A 132 11.37 -8.14 11.48
CA PHE A 132 10.34 -7.25 12.01
C PHE A 132 8.93 -7.75 11.73
N GLU A 133 8.71 -8.54 10.67
CA GLU A 133 7.42 -9.20 10.41
C GLU A 133 6.97 -10.05 11.61
N ALA A 134 7.93 -10.64 12.35
CA ALA A 134 7.65 -11.40 13.55
C ALA A 134 7.10 -10.56 14.73
N ASP A 135 7.36 -9.24 14.73
CA ASP A 135 6.99 -8.31 15.80
C ASP A 135 5.75 -7.47 15.46
N LEU A 136 5.35 -7.41 14.18
CA LEU A 136 4.19 -6.64 13.77
C LEU A 136 2.89 -7.25 14.31
N PRO A 137 1.92 -6.41 14.73
CA PRO A 137 0.63 -6.87 15.19
C PRO A 137 -0.10 -7.70 14.14
N GLU A 138 -0.86 -8.71 14.60
CA GLU A 138 -1.58 -9.61 13.70
C GLU A 138 -2.62 -8.87 12.85
N ASP A 139 -3.29 -7.87 13.41
CA ASP A 139 -4.32 -7.06 12.74
C ASP A 139 -3.74 -5.84 11.99
N ALA A 140 -2.43 -5.82 11.68
CA ALA A 140 -1.79 -4.88 10.77
C ALA A 140 -1.58 -5.53 9.41
N TYR A 141 -2.02 -4.89 8.32
CA TYR A 141 -2.07 -5.50 6.98
C TYR A 141 -1.25 -4.77 5.92
N GLY A 142 -1.13 -3.46 5.98
CA GLY A 142 -0.45 -2.66 4.95
C GLY A 142 1.06 -2.92 4.87
N PHE A 143 1.62 -2.94 3.66
CA PHE A 143 3.05 -3.11 3.37
C PHE A 143 3.67 -4.39 4.00
N ARG A 144 2.90 -5.46 4.09
CA ARG A 144 3.35 -6.74 4.65
C ARG A 144 3.23 -7.87 3.63
N PRO A 145 4.19 -8.80 3.57
CA PRO A 145 4.13 -9.96 2.69
C PRO A 145 2.89 -10.83 2.96
N GLY A 146 2.16 -11.20 1.90
CA GLY A 146 0.98 -12.06 2.00
C GLY A 146 -0.23 -11.45 2.72
N ARG A 147 -0.20 -10.14 3.01
CA ARG A 147 -1.31 -9.38 3.58
C ARG A 147 -1.89 -8.41 2.55
N ASP A 148 -3.22 -8.27 2.54
CA ASP A 148 -3.91 -7.38 1.61
C ASP A 148 -5.06 -6.60 2.26
N GLY A 149 -5.64 -5.66 1.49
CA GLY A 149 -6.73 -4.84 1.98
C GLY A 149 -8.04 -5.61 2.17
N HIS A 150 -8.28 -6.68 1.42
CA HIS A 150 -9.47 -7.52 1.58
C HIS A 150 -9.43 -8.28 2.90
N GLN A 151 -8.26 -8.80 3.30
CA GLN A 151 -8.08 -9.44 4.60
C GLN A 151 -8.35 -8.48 5.75
N ALA A 152 -7.90 -7.20 5.64
CA ALA A 152 -8.21 -6.18 6.63
C ALA A 152 -9.72 -5.90 6.73
N VAL A 153 -10.41 -5.80 5.58
CA VAL A 153 -11.87 -5.60 5.52
C VAL A 153 -12.61 -6.82 6.07
N ASP A 154 -12.17 -8.05 5.76
CA ASP A 154 -12.75 -9.28 6.33
C ASP A 154 -12.58 -9.31 7.86
N ARG A 155 -11.42 -8.93 8.37
CA ARG A 155 -11.17 -8.85 9.81
C ARG A 155 -12.12 -7.85 10.49
N ILE A 156 -12.27 -6.69 9.91
CA ILE A 156 -13.19 -5.65 10.40
C ILE A 156 -14.63 -6.17 10.42
N THR A 157 -15.09 -6.81 9.34
CA THR A 157 -16.45 -7.36 9.28
C THR A 157 -16.69 -8.45 10.30
N GLY A 158 -15.68 -9.28 10.56
CA GLY A 158 -15.71 -10.28 11.63
C GLY A 158 -15.87 -9.65 13.02
N LEU A 159 -15.17 -8.55 13.30
CA LEU A 159 -15.28 -7.83 14.57
C LEU A 159 -16.64 -7.14 14.74
N VAL A 160 -17.18 -6.56 13.67
CA VAL A 160 -18.54 -5.99 13.67
C VAL A 160 -19.59 -7.09 13.91
N HIS A 161 -19.40 -8.29 13.32
CA HIS A 161 -20.26 -9.44 13.56
C HIS A 161 -20.29 -9.85 15.04
N MET A 162 -19.12 -9.82 15.69
CA MET A 162 -18.97 -10.11 17.13
C MET A 162 -19.51 -9.01 18.04
N GLY A 163 -20.19 -7.98 17.53
CA GLY A 163 -20.84 -6.93 18.32
C GLY A 163 -20.01 -5.68 18.54
N LYS A 164 -18.79 -5.58 17.97
CA LYS A 164 -17.99 -4.35 18.04
C LYS A 164 -18.45 -3.37 16.96
N SER A 165 -19.58 -2.72 17.19
CA SER A 165 -20.23 -1.86 16.20
C SER A 165 -19.89 -0.39 16.29
N GLU A 166 -19.27 0.05 17.36
CA GLU A 166 -18.75 1.42 17.47
C GLU A 166 -17.31 1.47 16.94
N VAL A 167 -17.01 2.43 16.09
CA VAL A 167 -15.76 2.49 15.33
C VAL A 167 -15.12 3.87 15.47
N VAL A 168 -13.92 3.91 16.01
CA VAL A 168 -13.07 5.10 15.92
C VAL A 168 -12.31 4.99 14.60
N ASP A 169 -12.71 5.80 13.62
CA ASP A 169 -12.05 5.97 12.33
C ASP A 169 -11.02 7.08 12.50
N ALA A 170 -9.73 6.72 12.54
CA ALA A 170 -8.65 7.62 12.89
C ALA A 170 -7.65 7.80 11.75
N ASP A 171 -7.23 9.04 11.51
CA ASP A 171 -6.23 9.42 10.52
C ASP A 171 -5.09 10.19 11.20
N LEU A 172 -3.84 9.82 10.90
CA LEU A 172 -2.67 10.51 11.42
C LEU A 172 -2.29 11.68 10.50
N ALA A 173 -2.09 12.87 11.08
CA ALA A 173 -1.71 14.05 10.32
C ALA A 173 -0.26 13.92 9.81
N SER A 174 -0.08 13.89 8.48
CA SER A 174 1.25 13.85 7.82
C SER A 174 2.17 12.75 8.39
N TYR A 175 1.64 11.55 8.61
CA TYR A 175 2.28 10.48 9.36
C TYR A 175 3.74 10.25 8.95
N PHE A 176 4.01 10.05 7.67
CA PHE A 176 5.36 9.80 7.17
C PHE A 176 6.34 10.94 7.42
N ASP A 177 5.85 12.17 7.50
CA ASP A 177 6.68 13.38 7.68
C ASP A 177 6.95 13.70 9.15
N THR A 178 6.23 13.04 10.08
CA THR A 178 6.28 13.36 11.52
C THR A 178 6.94 12.30 12.39
N ILE A 179 7.37 11.18 11.85
CA ILE A 179 8.04 10.09 12.60
C ILE A 179 9.39 10.58 13.15
N PRO A 180 9.61 10.63 14.48
CA PRO A 180 10.89 11.08 15.05
C PRO A 180 12.01 10.09 14.78
N HIS A 181 13.11 10.52 14.11
CA HIS A 181 14.24 9.65 13.74
C HIS A 181 14.86 8.94 14.93
N GLY A 182 15.07 9.66 16.05
CA GLY A 182 15.66 9.09 17.25
C GLY A 182 14.85 7.94 17.84
N ASN A 183 13.51 8.08 17.88
CA ASN A 183 12.61 7.04 18.36
C ASN A 183 12.56 5.85 17.40
N LEU A 184 12.49 6.12 16.08
CA LEU A 184 12.49 5.09 15.06
C LEU A 184 13.79 4.26 15.09
N LEU A 185 14.96 4.91 15.16
CA LEU A 185 16.24 4.21 15.29
C LEU A 185 16.34 3.37 16.56
N LYS A 186 15.80 3.86 17.69
CA LYS A 186 15.71 3.07 18.93
C LYS A 186 14.83 1.82 18.75
N LEU A 187 13.73 1.91 17.98
CA LEU A 187 12.89 0.75 17.67
C LEU A 187 13.64 -0.27 16.82
N VAL A 188 14.32 0.18 15.76
CA VAL A 188 15.15 -0.71 14.94
C VAL A 188 16.25 -1.36 15.78
N ALA A 189 16.91 -0.60 16.65
CA ALA A 189 17.97 -1.07 17.53
C ALA A 189 17.53 -2.09 18.59
N ARG A 190 16.23 -2.23 18.86
CA ARG A 190 15.72 -3.30 19.74
C ARG A 190 16.02 -4.69 19.21
N ARG A 191 16.01 -4.85 17.89
CA ARG A 191 16.24 -6.15 17.23
C ARG A 191 17.56 -6.20 16.47
N VAL A 192 18.04 -5.08 15.97
CA VAL A 192 19.23 -4.96 15.11
C VAL A 192 20.31 -4.20 15.86
N VAL A 193 21.40 -4.90 16.20
CA VAL A 193 22.57 -4.32 16.88
C VAL A 193 23.75 -4.12 15.92
N ASP A 194 23.61 -4.56 14.67
CA ASP A 194 24.60 -4.33 13.62
C ASP A 194 24.70 -2.83 13.30
N ARG A 195 25.82 -2.24 13.74
CA ARG A 195 26.10 -0.81 13.55
C ARG A 195 26.10 -0.40 12.07
N GLY A 196 26.53 -1.31 11.19
CA GLY A 196 26.53 -1.05 9.75
C GLY A 196 25.11 -0.84 9.21
N VAL A 197 24.20 -1.73 9.57
CA VAL A 197 22.79 -1.63 9.16
C VAL A 197 22.11 -0.42 9.80
N LEU A 198 22.34 -0.15 11.08
CA LEU A 198 21.82 1.03 11.75
C LEU A 198 22.32 2.33 11.10
N ASN A 199 23.60 2.36 10.69
CA ASN A 199 24.16 3.50 9.98
C ASN A 199 23.53 3.70 8.59
N LEU A 200 23.24 2.63 7.85
CA LEU A 200 22.49 2.73 6.58
C LEU A 200 21.13 3.37 6.79
N VAL A 201 20.34 2.86 7.75
CA VAL A 201 19.03 3.43 8.07
C VAL A 201 19.14 4.90 8.45
N LYS A 202 20.13 5.26 9.29
CA LYS A 202 20.38 6.65 9.68
C LYS A 202 20.70 7.53 8.47
N GLN A 203 21.59 7.09 7.57
CA GLN A 203 21.94 7.85 6.36
C GLN A 203 20.71 8.16 5.50
N TRP A 204 19.79 7.21 5.33
CA TRP A 204 18.57 7.44 4.52
C TRP A 204 17.57 8.36 5.21
N LEU A 205 17.49 8.34 6.54
CA LEU A 205 16.65 9.26 7.30
C LEU A 205 17.23 10.69 7.27
N ASP A 206 18.55 10.81 7.31
CA ASP A 206 19.28 12.09 7.28
C ASP A 206 19.54 12.60 5.85
N ALA A 207 19.13 11.86 4.80
CA ALA A 207 19.41 12.21 3.42
C ALA A 207 18.83 13.59 3.06
N PRO A 208 19.62 14.50 2.48
CA PRO A 208 19.14 15.81 2.09
C PRO A 208 18.10 15.71 0.96
N VAL A 209 17.16 16.64 0.95
CA VAL A 209 16.11 16.72 -0.07
C VAL A 209 16.45 17.83 -1.06
N ILE A 210 16.35 17.51 -2.36
CA ILE A 210 16.48 18.46 -3.45
C ILE A 210 15.10 18.70 -4.07
N GLU A 211 14.70 19.95 -4.17
CA GLU A 211 13.51 20.40 -4.91
C GLU A 211 13.94 21.11 -6.18
N GLU A 212 13.38 20.70 -7.32
CA GLU A 212 13.53 21.39 -8.60
C GLU A 212 12.51 22.55 -8.62
N GLY A 213 12.99 23.79 -8.63
CA GLY A 213 12.18 24.98 -8.79
C GLY A 213 12.45 25.66 -10.14
N ASP A 214 11.64 26.67 -10.52
CA ASP A 214 11.76 27.43 -11.78
C ASP A 214 13.13 28.10 -12.03
N LYS A 215 13.95 28.20 -11.00
CA LYS A 215 15.32 28.78 -11.04
C LYS A 215 16.44 27.74 -10.85
N GLY A 216 16.17 26.45 -11.09
CA GLY A 216 17.13 25.36 -10.91
C GLY A 216 16.97 24.60 -9.58
N ALA A 217 17.83 23.59 -9.36
CA ALA A 217 17.78 22.75 -8.18
C ALA A 217 18.05 23.54 -6.90
N ARG A 218 17.10 23.56 -5.96
CA ARG A 218 17.27 24.14 -4.63
C ARG A 218 17.53 23.04 -3.61
N TRP A 219 18.63 23.16 -2.91
CA TRP A 219 18.90 22.33 -1.74
C TRP A 219 17.96 22.77 -0.59
N CYS A 220 16.99 21.95 -0.25
CA CYS A 220 16.28 22.08 1.02
C CYS A 220 17.18 21.50 2.12
N GLY A 221 18.23 22.23 2.44
CA GLY A 221 19.41 21.76 3.20
C GLY A 221 19.24 21.59 4.70
N CYS A 222 18.03 21.39 5.21
CA CYS A 222 17.85 21.06 6.62
C CYS A 222 17.82 19.54 6.79
N LYS A 223 18.81 19.00 7.48
CA LYS A 223 18.70 17.65 8.07
C LYS A 223 17.45 17.62 8.93
N SER A 224 16.39 17.03 8.41
CA SER A 224 15.18 16.81 9.20
C SER A 224 15.52 15.85 10.34
N ARG A 225 15.00 16.11 11.53
CA ARG A 225 15.04 15.15 12.65
C ARG A 225 13.79 14.28 12.69
N MET A 226 12.91 14.47 11.72
CA MET A 226 11.62 13.78 11.62
C MET A 226 11.33 13.41 10.16
N GLY A 227 10.53 12.37 10.01
CA GLY A 227 10.01 11.91 8.75
C GLY A 227 10.83 10.81 8.08
N THR A 228 10.15 10.00 7.29
CA THR A 228 10.78 9.06 6.37
C THR A 228 10.40 9.45 4.95
N PRO A 229 11.33 9.52 3.98
CA PRO A 229 11.01 9.94 2.63
C PRO A 229 9.91 9.07 2.03
N GLN A 230 8.74 9.65 1.69
CA GLN A 230 7.70 8.93 0.96
C GLN A 230 8.23 8.59 -0.44
N GLY A 231 8.46 7.29 -0.72
CA GLY A 231 9.06 6.79 -1.97
C GLY A 231 10.39 6.06 -1.79
N GLY A 232 11.02 6.12 -0.62
CA GLY A 232 12.12 5.22 -0.27
C GLY A 232 11.64 3.77 -0.15
N VAL A 233 12.44 2.82 -0.65
CA VAL A 233 12.07 1.39 -0.66
C VAL A 233 11.90 0.82 0.75
N ILE A 234 12.67 1.29 1.72
CA ILE A 234 12.63 0.84 3.12
C ILE A 234 11.61 1.61 3.97
N SER A 235 11.13 2.78 3.51
CA SER A 235 10.25 3.66 4.27
C SER A 235 8.94 3.01 4.72
N PRO A 236 8.28 2.14 3.94
CA PRO A 236 7.09 1.42 4.38
C PRO A 236 7.33 0.51 5.58
N LEU A 237 8.45 -0.21 5.61
CA LEU A 237 8.82 -1.04 6.77
C LEU A 237 9.04 -0.19 8.02
N LEU A 238 9.80 0.91 7.89
CA LEU A 238 10.10 1.81 9.00
C LEU A 238 8.84 2.48 9.54
N ALA A 239 7.95 2.90 8.65
CA ALA A 239 6.64 3.45 9.02
C ALA A 239 5.78 2.40 9.75
N ASN A 240 5.68 1.17 9.25
CA ASN A 240 4.95 0.10 9.91
C ASN A 240 5.49 -0.20 11.32
N LEU A 241 6.81 -0.18 11.51
CA LEU A 241 7.42 -0.39 12.81
C LEU A 241 7.00 0.69 13.81
N TYR A 242 6.97 1.95 13.37
CA TYR A 242 6.56 3.04 14.24
C TYR A 242 5.06 3.02 14.52
N HIS A 243 4.23 2.73 13.51
CA HIS A 243 2.79 2.57 13.65
C HIS A 243 2.43 1.44 14.62
N ALA A 244 3.16 0.32 14.59
CA ALA A 244 2.95 -0.82 15.48
C ALA A 244 3.08 -0.46 16.98
N CYS A 245 3.72 0.68 17.32
CA CYS A 245 3.74 1.17 18.69
C CYS A 245 2.35 1.53 19.21
N ILE A 246 1.41 1.95 18.36
CA ILE A 246 0.03 2.31 18.76
C ILE A 246 -0.71 1.08 19.32
N PRO A 247 -0.90 -0.03 18.57
CA PRO A 247 -1.57 -1.21 19.09
C PRO A 247 -0.78 -1.90 20.22
N HIS A 248 0.55 -1.82 20.25
CA HIS A 248 1.33 -2.34 21.37
C HIS A 248 1.11 -1.55 22.66
N LEU A 249 1.06 -0.21 22.60
CA LEU A 249 0.76 0.63 23.75
C LEU A 249 -0.70 0.47 24.19
N TRP A 250 -1.63 0.34 23.24
CA TRP A 250 -3.03 0.05 23.51
C TRP A 250 -3.21 -1.22 24.36
N GLN A 251 -2.52 -2.29 24.01
CA GLN A 251 -2.53 -3.54 24.77
C GLN A 251 -1.84 -3.38 26.12
N ARG A 252 -0.61 -2.83 26.14
CA ARG A 252 0.20 -2.71 27.37
C ARG A 252 -0.43 -1.84 28.44
N ARG A 253 -1.21 -0.82 28.05
CA ARG A 253 -1.93 0.06 28.98
C ARG A 253 -3.28 -0.49 29.40
N GLY A 254 -3.63 -1.69 28.97
CA GLY A 254 -4.88 -2.34 29.34
C GLY A 254 -6.12 -1.82 28.60
N HIS A 255 -5.98 -0.86 27.67
CA HIS A 255 -7.13 -0.29 26.95
C HIS A 255 -7.90 -1.34 26.15
N ALA A 256 -7.21 -2.37 25.62
CA ALA A 256 -7.85 -3.48 24.92
C ALA A 256 -8.82 -4.25 25.82
N ALA A 257 -8.44 -4.51 27.08
CA ALA A 257 -9.30 -5.19 28.04
C ALA A 257 -10.38 -4.28 28.61
N ALA A 258 -10.03 -3.05 29.03
CA ALA A 258 -10.94 -2.12 29.68
C ALA A 258 -12.07 -1.63 28.74
N LEU A 259 -11.75 -1.38 27.46
CA LEU A 259 -12.69 -0.85 26.47
C LEU A 259 -13.22 -1.93 25.53
N GLY A 260 -12.68 -3.15 25.55
CA GLY A 260 -12.99 -4.20 24.58
C GLY A 260 -12.59 -3.86 23.15
N GLY A 261 -11.71 -2.87 22.97
CA GLY A 261 -11.36 -2.30 21.67
C GLY A 261 -10.26 -3.08 20.95
N GLN A 262 -10.41 -3.26 19.63
CA GLN A 262 -9.43 -3.91 18.77
C GLN A 262 -9.03 -3.01 17.61
N ILE A 263 -7.73 -2.82 17.42
CA ILE A 263 -7.16 -1.97 16.37
C ILE A 263 -6.89 -2.82 15.14
N VAL A 264 -7.43 -2.41 13.99
CA VAL A 264 -7.11 -2.97 12.67
C VAL A 264 -6.51 -1.87 11.82
N SER A 265 -5.33 -2.13 11.23
CA SER A 265 -4.61 -1.12 10.46
C SER A 265 -4.18 -1.61 9.07
N TYR A 266 -4.10 -0.67 8.14
CA TYR A 266 -3.52 -0.84 6.81
C TYR A 266 -2.62 0.36 6.51
N ALA A 267 -1.31 0.20 6.71
CA ALA A 267 -0.34 1.30 6.72
C ALA A 267 -0.71 2.36 7.78
N ASP A 268 -0.94 3.61 7.35
CA ASP A 268 -1.35 4.73 8.17
C ASP A 268 -2.87 4.85 8.39
N ASP A 269 -3.69 4.16 7.57
CA ASP A 269 -5.14 4.06 7.77
C ASP A 269 -5.45 3.01 8.85
N PHE A 270 -6.17 3.35 9.91
CA PHE A 270 -6.57 2.40 10.94
C PHE A 270 -7.90 2.73 11.60
N VAL A 271 -8.51 1.71 12.17
CA VAL A 271 -9.77 1.80 12.91
C VAL A 271 -9.66 1.07 14.24
N ILE A 272 -10.35 1.58 15.28
CA ILE A 272 -10.56 0.86 16.54
C ILE A 272 -12.03 0.43 16.57
N LEU A 273 -12.26 -0.88 16.65
CA LEU A 273 -13.59 -1.46 16.75
C LEU A 273 -13.90 -1.78 18.21
N LEU A 274 -15.04 -1.32 18.70
CA LEU A 274 -15.42 -1.33 20.10
C LEU A 274 -16.87 -1.80 20.29
N PRO A 275 -17.21 -2.34 21.49
CA PRO A 275 -18.60 -2.41 21.92
C PRO A 275 -19.24 -1.00 21.95
N PRO A 276 -20.58 -0.89 21.77
CA PRO A 276 -21.28 0.39 21.82
C PRO A 276 -21.02 1.18 23.12
N GLY A 277 -20.95 2.52 23.01
CA GLY A 277 -20.77 3.45 24.13
C GLY A 277 -19.33 3.61 24.62
N ARG A 278 -18.34 3.06 23.91
CA ARG A 278 -16.91 3.13 24.30
C ARG A 278 -16.06 4.06 23.41
N GLY A 279 -16.63 4.59 22.35
CA GLY A 279 -15.92 5.41 21.35
C GLY A 279 -15.23 6.64 21.91
N PRO A 280 -15.89 7.53 22.66
CA PRO A 280 -15.24 8.72 23.23
C PRO A 280 -14.04 8.37 24.12
N ALA A 281 -14.19 7.44 25.05
CA ALA A 281 -13.09 7.00 25.92
C ALA A 281 -11.92 6.37 25.13
N ALA A 282 -12.24 5.65 24.06
CA ALA A 282 -11.22 5.08 23.16
C ALA A 282 -10.47 6.16 22.38
N LEU A 283 -11.15 7.21 21.96
CA LEU A 283 -10.54 8.34 21.27
C LEU A 283 -9.59 9.11 22.18
N ASP A 284 -9.96 9.34 23.43
CA ASP A 284 -9.10 10.00 24.42
C ASP A 284 -7.87 9.18 24.76
N ALA A 285 -8.03 7.86 24.93
CA ALA A 285 -6.91 6.93 25.10
C ALA A 285 -5.97 6.93 23.88
N LEU A 286 -6.53 7.00 22.68
CA LEU A 286 -5.75 7.08 21.44
C LEU A 286 -4.97 8.39 21.35
N ARG A 287 -5.58 9.53 21.69
CA ARG A 287 -4.90 10.84 21.75
C ARG A 287 -3.68 10.79 22.67
N ALA A 288 -3.84 10.27 23.88
CA ALA A 288 -2.74 10.12 24.84
C ALA A 288 -1.61 9.19 24.35
N ILE A 289 -1.94 8.14 23.57
CA ILE A 289 -0.95 7.28 22.94
C ILE A 289 -0.21 8.04 21.82
N CYS A 290 -0.93 8.74 20.95
CA CYS A 290 -0.34 9.51 19.84
C CYS A 290 0.59 10.61 20.37
N GLU A 291 0.17 11.35 21.39
CA GLU A 291 1.00 12.39 22.05
C GLU A 291 2.32 11.81 22.56
N ARG A 292 2.27 10.68 23.27
CA ARG A 292 3.47 9.98 23.75
C ARG A 292 4.41 9.55 22.62
N LEU A 293 3.87 9.24 21.45
CA LEU A 293 4.62 8.88 20.26
C LEU A 293 5.03 10.10 19.42
N SER A 294 4.73 11.32 19.87
CA SER A 294 4.92 12.55 19.09
C SER A 294 4.21 12.52 17.73
N LEU A 295 3.07 11.84 17.67
CA LEU A 295 2.17 11.79 16.51
C LEU A 295 0.95 12.68 16.76
N ARG A 296 0.32 13.17 15.70
CA ARG A 296 -0.89 13.97 15.78
C ARG A 296 -2.04 13.32 15.01
N LEU A 297 -3.20 13.26 15.62
CA LEU A 297 -4.44 12.89 14.94
C LEU A 297 -4.91 14.03 14.04
N SER A 298 -5.49 13.71 12.91
CA SER A 298 -6.21 14.68 12.07
C SER A 298 -7.63 14.85 12.62
N GLU A 299 -7.87 15.92 13.36
CA GLU A 299 -9.19 16.19 13.99
C GLU A 299 -10.31 16.29 12.92
N GLU A 300 -10.01 16.81 11.72
CA GLU A 300 -10.98 16.90 10.61
C GLU A 300 -11.44 15.54 10.07
N LYS A 301 -10.60 14.51 10.21
CA LYS A 301 -10.87 13.19 9.62
C LYS A 301 -11.15 12.12 10.67
N THR A 302 -10.70 12.32 11.89
CA THR A 302 -10.93 11.39 13.00
C THR A 302 -12.35 11.54 13.52
N ARG A 303 -13.08 10.43 13.57
CA ARG A 303 -14.48 10.43 14.02
C ARG A 303 -14.86 9.12 14.70
N VAL A 304 -15.89 9.18 15.52
CA VAL A 304 -16.57 7.99 16.04
C VAL A 304 -17.79 7.72 15.17
N ALA A 305 -17.91 6.52 14.64
CA ALA A 305 -19.00 6.08 13.76
C ALA A 305 -19.69 4.83 14.33
N ASP A 306 -20.97 4.65 14.01
CA ASP A 306 -21.74 3.46 14.36
C ASP A 306 -21.97 2.59 13.10
N ALA A 307 -21.41 1.38 13.12
CA ALA A 307 -21.53 0.43 12.00
C ALA A 307 -22.98 -0.03 11.76
N VAL A 308 -23.89 0.09 12.72
CA VAL A 308 -25.32 -0.27 12.58
C VAL A 308 -26.12 0.90 12.04
N ARG A 309 -25.93 2.11 12.59
CA ARG A 309 -26.74 3.28 12.23
C ARG A 309 -26.34 3.85 10.87
N GLU A 310 -25.11 4.20 10.68
CA GLU A 310 -24.62 4.89 9.49
C GLU A 310 -23.60 4.10 8.66
N GLY A 311 -22.84 3.21 9.32
CA GLY A 311 -21.70 2.54 8.73
C GLY A 311 -20.49 3.47 8.55
N PHE A 312 -19.38 2.93 8.09
CA PHE A 312 -18.14 3.68 7.90
C PHE A 312 -17.41 3.20 6.63
N ALA A 313 -16.47 4.02 6.17
CA ALA A 313 -15.66 3.70 4.99
C ALA A 313 -14.24 3.31 5.42
N PHE A 314 -13.72 2.19 4.90
CA PHE A 314 -12.35 1.77 5.11
C PHE A 314 -11.78 1.20 3.81
N LEU A 315 -10.57 1.58 3.42
CA LEU A 315 -9.89 1.17 2.18
C LEU A 315 -10.76 1.28 0.92
N GLY A 316 -11.60 2.31 0.86
CA GLY A 316 -12.50 2.54 -0.28
C GLY A 316 -13.76 1.70 -0.30
N PHE A 317 -13.99 0.84 0.70
CA PHE A 317 -15.24 0.12 0.93
C PHE A 317 -16.11 0.84 1.96
N GLN A 318 -17.42 0.76 1.78
CA GLN A 318 -18.42 1.09 2.80
C GLN A 318 -18.79 -0.19 3.54
N ILE A 319 -18.74 -0.15 4.85
CA ILE A 319 -19.06 -1.27 5.75
C ILE A 319 -20.24 -0.85 6.63
N ARG A 320 -21.29 -1.66 6.67
CA ARG A 320 -22.46 -1.43 7.53
C ARG A 320 -23.10 -2.74 7.93
N ARG A 321 -23.50 -2.86 9.20
CA ARG A 321 -24.34 -3.97 9.67
C ARG A 321 -25.79 -3.65 9.38
N VAL A 322 -26.45 -4.48 8.56
CA VAL A 322 -27.81 -4.25 8.10
C VAL A 322 -28.70 -5.45 8.45
N ARG A 323 -30.02 -5.21 8.55
CA ARG A 323 -31.02 -6.27 8.73
C ARG A 323 -31.52 -6.69 7.35
N ASN A 324 -31.58 -8.00 7.13
CA ASN A 324 -32.22 -8.57 5.94
C ASN A 324 -33.74 -8.42 6.10
N SER A 325 -34.40 -7.77 5.14
CA SER A 325 -35.86 -7.55 5.18
C SER A 325 -36.69 -8.83 5.09
N LYS A 326 -36.15 -9.88 4.47
CA LYS A 326 -36.88 -11.16 4.28
C LYS A 326 -36.70 -12.10 5.47
N THR A 327 -35.48 -12.21 6.02
CA THR A 327 -35.18 -13.21 7.07
C THR A 327 -35.06 -12.59 8.46
N GLY A 328 -35.05 -11.26 8.57
CA GLY A 328 -34.85 -10.56 9.83
C GLY A 328 -33.40 -10.63 10.38
N THR A 329 -32.56 -11.49 9.80
CA THR A 329 -31.17 -11.68 10.26
C THR A 329 -30.29 -10.45 9.99
N ARG A 330 -29.36 -10.20 10.90
CA ARG A 330 -28.36 -9.12 10.70
C ARG A 330 -27.13 -9.69 10.01
N TYR A 331 -26.55 -8.90 9.07
CA TYR A 331 -25.32 -9.25 8.37
C TYR A 331 -24.49 -8.01 8.05
N GLU A 332 -23.22 -8.19 7.87
CA GLU A 332 -22.28 -7.15 7.51
C GLU A 332 -22.27 -6.99 5.98
N ARG A 333 -22.79 -5.86 5.51
CA ARG A 333 -22.78 -5.50 4.11
C ARG A 333 -21.54 -4.69 3.80
N VAL A 334 -20.76 -5.13 2.80
CA VAL A 334 -19.55 -4.47 2.30
C VAL A 334 -19.77 -4.18 0.82
N TRP A 335 -19.51 -2.93 0.40
CA TRP A 335 -19.62 -2.53 -1.00
C TRP A 335 -18.71 -1.35 -1.28
N PRO A 336 -18.35 -1.05 -2.56
CA PRO A 336 -17.53 0.11 -2.91
C PRO A 336 -18.15 1.40 -2.38
N ALA A 337 -17.35 2.23 -1.72
CA ALA A 337 -17.78 3.52 -1.18
C ALA A 337 -18.14 4.51 -2.31
N LYS A 338 -19.05 5.44 -2.04
CA LYS A 338 -19.46 6.49 -3.01
C LYS A 338 -18.26 7.24 -3.61
N LYS A 339 -17.25 7.53 -2.80
CA LYS A 339 -16.01 8.20 -3.24
C LYS A 339 -15.22 7.37 -4.24
N SER A 340 -15.17 6.04 -4.07
CA SER A 340 -14.50 5.11 -4.99
C SER A 340 -15.25 5.01 -6.32
N GLU A 341 -16.60 4.97 -6.27
CA GLU A 341 -17.46 5.01 -7.46
C GLU A 341 -17.29 6.33 -8.22
N ALA A 342 -17.28 7.46 -7.52
CA ALA A 342 -17.11 8.79 -8.12
C ALA A 342 -15.76 8.92 -8.85
N ARG A 343 -14.66 8.46 -8.23
CA ARG A 343 -13.32 8.47 -8.84
C ARG A 343 -13.26 7.66 -10.15
N LEU A 344 -13.89 6.47 -10.17
CA LEU A 344 -13.96 5.69 -11.41
C LEU A 344 -14.72 6.45 -12.49
N ARG A 345 -15.86 7.07 -12.15
CA ARG A 345 -16.66 7.87 -13.07
C ARG A 345 -15.88 9.06 -13.63
N GLU A 346 -15.08 9.73 -12.81
CA GLU A 346 -14.20 10.82 -13.23
C GLU A 346 -13.13 10.35 -14.21
N LYS A 347 -12.44 9.26 -13.91
CA LYS A 347 -11.44 8.66 -14.81
C LYS A 347 -12.06 8.29 -16.18
N VAL A 348 -13.23 7.65 -16.17
CA VAL A 348 -13.96 7.32 -17.42
C VAL A 348 -14.37 8.59 -18.18
N ARG A 349 -14.82 9.65 -17.49
CA ARG A 349 -15.14 10.95 -18.14
C ARG A 349 -13.91 11.58 -18.78
N ALA A 350 -12.76 11.52 -18.09
CA ALA A 350 -11.49 12.03 -18.61
C ALA A 350 -11.01 11.26 -19.85
N MET A 351 -11.19 9.95 -19.88
CA MET A 351 -10.82 9.10 -21.02
C MET A 351 -11.74 9.31 -22.22
N LEU A 352 -13.06 9.46 -21.98
CA LEU A 352 -14.11 9.61 -23.01
C LEU A 352 -14.63 11.05 -23.09
N ASN A 353 -13.73 12.00 -23.26
CA ASN A 353 -14.04 13.42 -23.41
C ASN A 353 -14.04 13.85 -24.88
N ARG A 354 -14.30 15.16 -25.12
CA ARG A 354 -14.35 15.73 -26.47
C ARG A 354 -12.98 15.77 -27.15
N SER A 355 -11.91 16.01 -26.42
CA SER A 355 -10.55 16.11 -26.98
C SER A 355 -10.00 14.77 -27.46
N THR A 356 -10.51 13.64 -26.91
CA THR A 356 -10.06 12.30 -27.28
C THR A 356 -10.83 11.67 -28.45
N ARG A 357 -11.78 12.40 -29.07
CA ARG A 357 -12.68 11.85 -30.11
C ARG A 357 -11.97 11.32 -31.36
N ASN A 358 -10.79 11.86 -31.69
CA ASN A 358 -10.03 11.47 -32.87
C ASN A 358 -9.15 10.22 -32.67
N ARG A 359 -9.02 9.73 -31.45
CA ARG A 359 -8.27 8.51 -31.15
C ARG A 359 -8.95 7.27 -31.73
N PRO A 360 -8.20 6.22 -32.11
CA PRO A 360 -8.78 4.95 -32.57
C PRO A 360 -9.74 4.35 -31.52
N ILE A 361 -10.88 3.82 -32.01
CA ILE A 361 -11.95 3.33 -31.11
C ILE A 361 -11.47 2.18 -30.26
N HIS A 362 -10.73 1.22 -30.88
CA HIS A 362 -10.24 0.04 -30.20
C HIS A 362 -9.25 0.39 -29.08
N GLU A 363 -8.30 1.31 -29.33
CA GLU A 363 -7.36 1.77 -28.29
C GLU A 363 -8.11 2.37 -27.08
N LYS A 364 -9.14 3.18 -27.37
CA LYS A 364 -9.93 3.85 -26.35
C LYS A 364 -10.74 2.86 -25.52
N ILE A 365 -11.29 1.83 -26.15
CA ILE A 365 -12.00 0.75 -25.45
C ILE A 365 -11.01 -0.06 -24.59
N GLU A 366 -9.81 -0.35 -25.10
CA GLU A 366 -8.77 -1.05 -24.34
C GLU A 366 -8.30 -0.23 -23.12
N GLU A 367 -8.14 1.10 -23.24
CA GLU A 367 -7.82 1.97 -22.11
C GLU A 367 -8.92 1.88 -21.03
N VAL A 368 -10.20 1.98 -21.45
CA VAL A 368 -11.34 1.87 -20.53
C VAL A 368 -11.40 0.47 -19.90
N ASN A 369 -11.18 -0.58 -20.68
CA ASN A 369 -11.17 -1.96 -20.20
C ASN A 369 -10.10 -2.21 -19.15
N ARG A 370 -8.87 -1.69 -19.36
CA ARG A 370 -7.78 -1.77 -18.36
C ARG A 370 -8.19 -1.12 -17.03
N LEU A 371 -8.81 0.06 -17.11
CA LEU A 371 -9.32 0.74 -15.93
C LEU A 371 -10.42 -0.06 -15.23
N LEU A 372 -11.40 -0.58 -15.98
CA LEU A 372 -12.52 -1.35 -15.43
C LEU A 372 -12.06 -2.68 -14.80
N ARG A 373 -11.17 -3.43 -15.48
CA ARG A 373 -10.58 -4.68 -14.95
C ARG A 373 -9.79 -4.43 -13.66
N GLY A 374 -8.93 -3.37 -13.65
CA GLY A 374 -8.17 -3.00 -12.46
C GLY A 374 -9.09 -2.64 -11.28
N TRP A 375 -10.15 -1.85 -11.54
CA TRP A 375 -11.13 -1.48 -10.53
C TRP A 375 -11.93 -2.70 -10.05
N GLN A 376 -12.37 -3.57 -10.95
CA GLN A 376 -13.06 -4.82 -10.64
C GLN A 376 -12.22 -5.72 -9.74
N ASN A 377 -10.95 -5.94 -10.07
CA ASN A 377 -10.07 -6.82 -9.32
C ASN A 377 -9.99 -6.45 -7.84
N TYR A 378 -10.09 -5.16 -7.53
CA TYR A 378 -10.10 -4.68 -6.15
C TYR A 378 -11.50 -4.64 -5.53
N PHE A 379 -12.50 -4.14 -6.26
CA PHE A 379 -13.83 -3.86 -5.71
C PHE A 379 -14.87 -4.97 -5.90
N TRP A 380 -14.53 -6.04 -6.59
CA TRP A 380 -15.42 -7.20 -6.69
C TRP A 380 -15.31 -8.07 -5.44
N PHE A 381 -15.75 -7.48 -4.32
CA PHE A 381 -15.65 -8.05 -2.98
C PHE A 381 -16.91 -7.73 -2.17
N GLY A 382 -17.38 -8.64 -1.32
CA GLY A 382 -18.56 -8.44 -0.49
C GLY A 382 -19.88 -8.38 -1.29
N HIS A 383 -20.50 -7.22 -1.37
CA HIS A 383 -21.83 -7.00 -1.97
C HIS A 383 -21.80 -5.87 -3.04
N PRO A 384 -20.99 -5.97 -4.08
CA PRO A 384 -20.78 -4.88 -5.04
C PRO A 384 -21.85 -4.78 -6.14
N GLN A 385 -22.77 -5.76 -6.28
CA GLN A 385 -23.64 -5.95 -7.46
C GLN A 385 -24.39 -4.68 -7.90
N ARG A 386 -25.00 -3.96 -6.94
CA ARG A 386 -25.75 -2.74 -7.24
C ARG A 386 -24.84 -1.63 -7.78
N VAL A 387 -23.61 -1.55 -7.27
CA VAL A 387 -22.61 -0.56 -7.72
C VAL A 387 -22.12 -0.94 -9.12
N MET A 388 -21.81 -2.23 -9.35
CA MET A 388 -21.36 -2.74 -10.65
C MET A 388 -22.39 -2.45 -11.75
N ARG A 389 -23.67 -2.73 -11.47
CA ARG A 389 -24.77 -2.43 -12.41
C ARG A 389 -24.85 -0.94 -12.75
N ARG A 390 -24.81 -0.06 -11.74
CA ARG A 390 -24.81 1.39 -11.98
C ARG A 390 -23.61 1.87 -12.78
N LEU A 391 -22.45 1.25 -12.57
CA LEU A 391 -21.21 1.58 -13.31
C LEU A 391 -21.27 1.07 -14.73
N ASN A 392 -21.76 -0.14 -14.99
CA ASN A 392 -21.99 -0.65 -16.36
C ASN A 392 -22.87 0.34 -17.15
N HIS A 393 -24.03 0.68 -16.60
CA HIS A 393 -24.94 1.65 -17.24
C HIS A 393 -24.24 3.01 -17.50
N PHE A 394 -23.48 3.53 -16.51
CA PHE A 394 -22.76 4.79 -16.70
C PHE A 394 -21.71 4.71 -17.81
N VAL A 395 -20.91 3.64 -17.85
CA VAL A 395 -19.87 3.45 -18.86
C VAL A 395 -20.47 3.32 -20.26
N GLU A 396 -21.54 2.53 -20.40
CA GLU A 396 -22.30 2.41 -21.67
C GLU A 396 -22.76 3.77 -22.18
N GLN A 397 -23.47 4.53 -21.32
CA GLN A 397 -23.95 5.88 -21.69
C GLN A 397 -22.81 6.81 -22.12
N ARG A 398 -21.70 6.75 -21.38
CA ARG A 398 -20.56 7.60 -21.66
C ARG A 398 -19.86 7.22 -22.96
N LEU A 399 -19.70 5.93 -23.24
CA LEU A 399 -19.11 5.43 -24.48
C LEU A 399 -20.02 5.73 -25.68
N ARG A 400 -21.35 5.48 -25.58
CA ARG A 400 -22.31 5.87 -26.64
C ARG A 400 -22.20 7.35 -26.98
N LYS A 401 -22.24 8.22 -25.97
CA LYS A 401 -22.10 9.66 -26.16
C LYS A 401 -20.80 10.06 -26.84
N TRP A 402 -19.69 9.39 -26.51
CA TRP A 402 -18.40 9.60 -27.14
C TRP A 402 -18.39 9.12 -28.60
N LEU A 403 -18.96 7.96 -28.92
CA LEU A 403 -19.10 7.42 -30.27
C LEU A 403 -19.99 8.28 -31.16
N MET A 404 -21.12 8.78 -30.63
CA MET A 404 -22.02 9.69 -31.36
C MET A 404 -21.34 11.02 -31.71
N ARG A 405 -20.59 11.58 -30.76
CA ARG A 405 -19.81 12.81 -30.99
C ARG A 405 -18.72 12.64 -32.07
N ARG A 406 -18.11 11.46 -32.13
CA ARG A 406 -17.13 11.12 -33.17
C ARG A 406 -17.79 11.17 -34.57
N ARG A 407 -19.03 10.72 -34.69
CA ARG A 407 -19.82 10.74 -35.92
C ARG A 407 -20.55 12.04 -36.15
N GLN A 408 -20.34 13.05 -35.32
CA GLN A 408 -21.04 14.35 -35.37
C GLN A 408 -22.59 14.24 -35.30
N LYS A 409 -23.09 13.12 -34.75
CA LYS A 409 -24.52 12.87 -34.55
C LYS A 409 -24.99 13.32 -33.17
N ARG A 410 -26.24 13.77 -33.07
CA ARG A 410 -26.91 14.12 -31.81
C ARG A 410 -27.76 12.93 -31.31
N GLY A 411 -28.10 12.95 -30.02
CA GLY A 411 -29.00 11.95 -29.43
C GLY A 411 -28.30 10.93 -28.52
N PRO A 412 -29.07 10.06 -27.87
CA PRO A 412 -28.56 9.10 -26.90
C PRO A 412 -27.77 7.93 -27.51
N GLY A 413 -27.93 7.67 -28.81
CA GLY A 413 -27.15 6.70 -29.58
C GLY A 413 -27.48 5.24 -29.37
N TYR A 414 -28.63 4.89 -28.79
CA TYR A 414 -29.04 3.49 -28.54
C TYR A 414 -29.23 2.70 -29.84
N SER A 415 -29.91 3.28 -30.84
CA SER A 415 -30.13 2.68 -32.15
C SER A 415 -28.83 2.50 -32.96
N HIS A 416 -27.88 3.44 -32.82
CA HIS A 416 -26.59 3.38 -33.52
C HIS A 416 -25.56 2.47 -32.84
N HIS A 417 -25.65 2.34 -31.54
CA HIS A 417 -24.72 1.59 -30.69
C HIS A 417 -25.52 0.84 -29.62
N PRO A 418 -26.24 -0.25 -29.98
CA PRO A 418 -26.95 -1.08 -29.03
C PRO A 418 -25.99 -1.69 -27.99
N THR A 419 -26.51 -2.11 -26.86
CA THR A 419 -25.73 -2.68 -25.76
C THR A 419 -24.90 -3.88 -26.23
N ASP A 420 -25.49 -4.78 -27.02
CA ASP A 420 -24.82 -5.97 -27.52
C ASP A 420 -23.64 -5.64 -28.45
N THR A 421 -23.75 -4.57 -29.24
CA THR A 421 -22.64 -4.08 -30.07
C THR A 421 -21.48 -3.54 -29.21
N LEU A 422 -21.75 -2.95 -28.04
CA LEU A 422 -20.71 -2.44 -27.17
C LEU A 422 -19.91 -3.57 -26.51
N TYR A 423 -20.60 -4.56 -25.99
CA TYR A 423 -19.97 -5.70 -25.28
C TYR A 423 -19.46 -6.81 -26.22
N GLY A 424 -20.15 -7.04 -27.32
CA GLY A 424 -19.76 -8.02 -28.34
C GLY A 424 -18.68 -7.47 -29.29
N PRO A 425 -19.01 -7.01 -30.51
CA PRO A 425 -18.03 -6.65 -31.53
C PRO A 425 -17.04 -5.56 -31.14
N ARG A 426 -17.40 -4.66 -30.21
CA ARG A 426 -16.49 -3.61 -29.70
C ARG A 426 -15.63 -4.04 -28.52
N GLY A 427 -15.97 -5.15 -27.85
CA GLY A 427 -15.17 -5.72 -26.79
C GLY A 427 -15.11 -4.89 -25.49
N LEU A 428 -16.14 -4.07 -25.19
CA LEU A 428 -16.20 -3.36 -23.91
C LEU A 428 -16.28 -4.38 -22.76
N HIS A 429 -15.46 -4.19 -21.73
CA HIS A 429 -15.50 -5.04 -20.55
C HIS A 429 -16.74 -4.75 -19.69
N ARG A 430 -17.51 -5.80 -19.36
CA ARG A 430 -18.65 -5.72 -18.47
C ARG A 430 -18.26 -6.09 -17.04
N LEU A 431 -18.52 -5.20 -16.10
CA LEU A 431 -18.34 -5.51 -14.68
C LEU A 431 -19.33 -6.58 -14.23
N PRO A 432 -18.91 -7.57 -13.42
CA PRO A 432 -19.77 -8.68 -13.01
C PRO A 432 -20.91 -8.20 -12.09
N GLU A 433 -22.12 -8.64 -12.37
CA GLU A 433 -23.31 -8.30 -11.58
C GLU A 433 -23.69 -9.42 -10.59
N ALA A 434 -23.01 -10.55 -10.65
CA ALA A 434 -23.14 -11.64 -9.68
C ALA A 434 -22.40 -11.31 -8.38
N ARG A 435 -22.75 -12.03 -7.30
CA ARG A 435 -22.03 -11.93 -6.04
C ARG A 435 -20.66 -12.62 -6.14
N PRO A 436 -19.54 -11.99 -5.70
CA PRO A 436 -18.28 -12.68 -5.59
C PRO A 436 -18.38 -13.84 -4.58
N LEU A 437 -17.74 -14.95 -4.87
CA LEU A 437 -17.61 -16.05 -3.93
C LEU A 437 -16.77 -15.60 -2.73
N ARG A 438 -17.17 -16.01 -1.52
CA ARG A 438 -16.33 -15.78 -0.34
C ARG A 438 -15.02 -16.56 -0.47
N PRO A 439 -13.89 -16.10 0.12
CA PRO A 439 -12.62 -16.81 0.05
C PRO A 439 -12.72 -18.30 0.43
N ARG A 440 -13.52 -18.64 1.46
CA ARG A 440 -13.81 -20.03 1.86
C ARG A 440 -14.61 -20.83 0.81
N GLU A 441 -15.42 -20.19 -0.01
CA GLU A 441 -16.19 -20.82 -1.09
C GLU A 441 -15.33 -21.02 -2.35
N ARG A 442 -14.34 -20.14 -2.59
CA ARG A 442 -13.32 -20.32 -3.64
C ARG A 442 -12.46 -21.55 -3.38
N LEU A 443 -11.93 -21.71 -2.16
CA LEU A 443 -11.10 -22.85 -1.77
C LEU A 443 -11.82 -24.21 -1.93
N ARG A 444 -13.16 -24.25 -1.79
CA ARG A 444 -13.96 -25.48 -2.02
C ARG A 444 -14.18 -25.78 -3.50
N ARG A 445 -14.11 -24.80 -4.40
CA ARG A 445 -14.29 -25.01 -5.85
C ARG A 445 -12.99 -25.23 -6.62
N GLU A 446 -11.88 -24.69 -6.14
CA GLU A 446 -10.58 -24.70 -6.83
C GLU A 446 -9.58 -25.72 -6.26
N GLY A 447 -10.03 -26.78 -5.57
CA GLY A 447 -9.18 -27.88 -5.05
C GLY A 447 -7.70 -27.50 -4.96
N THR A 448 -7.19 -27.12 -3.80
CA THR A 448 -5.82 -26.75 -3.41
C THR A 448 -5.09 -25.71 -4.29
N PRO A 449 -4.78 -24.51 -3.78
CA PRO A 449 -4.14 -23.48 -4.58
C PRO A 449 -2.65 -23.73 -4.76
N LYS A 450 -2.19 -23.77 -6.00
CA LYS A 450 -0.79 -23.48 -6.34
C LYS A 450 -0.48 -22.08 -5.84
N ALA A 451 0.60 -21.95 -5.06
CA ALA A 451 1.09 -20.68 -4.54
C ALA A 451 1.30 -19.67 -5.67
N VAL A 452 0.40 -18.71 -5.80
CA VAL A 452 0.57 -17.59 -6.72
C VAL A 452 1.37 -16.53 -5.98
N CYS A 453 2.58 -16.34 -6.46
CA CYS A 453 3.47 -15.24 -6.10
C CYS A 453 2.73 -13.90 -6.19
N GLY A 454 2.50 -13.24 -5.04
CA GLY A 454 1.75 -12.00 -4.95
C GLY A 454 2.45 -10.87 -5.71
N LYS A 455 1.80 -10.36 -6.74
CA LYS A 455 2.14 -9.06 -7.31
C LYS A 455 1.70 -7.99 -6.31
N SER A 456 2.70 -7.27 -5.77
CA SER A 456 2.48 -6.10 -4.92
C SER A 456 1.53 -5.11 -5.58
N ALA A 457 0.59 -4.59 -4.81
CA ALA A 457 -0.30 -3.52 -5.24
C ALA A 457 0.55 -2.32 -5.70
N ARG A 458 0.52 -2.01 -6.99
CA ARG A 458 1.07 -0.77 -7.52
C ARG A 458 0.22 0.37 -6.99
N THR A 459 0.84 1.22 -6.20
CA THR A 459 0.28 2.53 -5.84
C THR A 459 0.24 3.38 -7.11
N VAL A 460 -0.95 3.75 -7.53
CA VAL A 460 -1.19 4.80 -8.54
C VAL A 460 -1.33 6.14 -7.83
#